data_074f63ad02abc397f60d4223c620bbb3
#
_entry.id   074f63ad02abc397f60d4223c620bbb3
#
_cell.length_a   1.000
_cell.length_b   1.000
_cell.length_c   1.000
_cell.angle_alpha   90.00
_cell.angle_beta   90.00
_cell.angle_gamma   90.00
#
_symmetry.space_group_name_H-M   'P 1'
#
loop_
_entity.id
_entity.type
_entity.pdbx_description
1 polymer ?
#
loop_
_entity_poly.entity_id
_entity_poly.type
_entity_poly.pdbx_seq_one_letter_code
_entity_poly.pdbx_strand_id
1 'polypeptide(L)'
;MDFKDWRKPPDKITGEPQASITGKYRGKRFFDYVEEQIREAQARGEFDNLPGFGKPLDLDSNQFAGDKALAYSMLKQNGFAPPEIELAKEIRSESEKAEAKLAKLRHGGNSLRTRRIPPSASEKRAFNAAVEKAAADYDQLLRELNRKILTLNLMTPSSMHMPMFEVEKLVQQFRQSCPLFE
;
A
#
# COMPACT_ATOMS: atom_id res chain seq x y z
N MET A 1 4.79 29.57 4.57
CA MET A 1 4.69 29.25 3.13
C MET A 1 3.39 28.52 2.93
N ASP A 2 2.39 29.22 2.38
CA ASP A 2 1.06 28.64 2.18
C ASP A 2 1.12 27.70 0.97
N PHE A 3 1.07 26.42 1.24
CA PHE A 3 0.88 25.42 0.21
C PHE A 3 -0.53 25.59 -0.37
N LYS A 4 -0.63 26.04 -1.61
CA LYS A 4 -1.88 26.08 -2.35
C LYS A 4 -2.40 24.67 -2.50
N ASP A 5 -3.51 24.35 -1.82
CA ASP A 5 -4.16 23.04 -1.89
C ASP A 5 -4.76 22.84 -3.29
N TRP A 6 -4.06 22.09 -4.15
CA TRP A 6 -4.46 21.80 -5.53
C TRP A 6 -5.78 21.01 -5.63
N ARG A 7 -6.30 20.50 -4.50
CA ARG A 7 -7.59 19.77 -4.43
C ARG A 7 -8.78 20.71 -4.32
N LYS A 8 -8.56 22.00 -4.03
CA LYS A 8 -9.65 22.98 -4.05
C LYS A 8 -9.84 23.47 -5.48
N PRO A 9 -11.08 23.43 -6.02
CA PRO A 9 -11.35 24.05 -7.30
C PRO A 9 -10.94 25.55 -7.19
N PRO A 10 -10.32 26.12 -8.23
CA PRO A 10 -9.94 27.52 -8.22
C PRO A 10 -11.19 28.37 -7.97
N ASP A 11 -11.08 29.35 -7.08
CA ASP A 11 -12.12 30.35 -6.85
C ASP A 11 -12.54 30.93 -8.19
N LYS A 12 -13.86 31.06 -8.38
CA LYS A 12 -14.49 31.54 -9.63
C LYS A 12 -13.75 32.76 -10.13
N ILE A 13 -12.95 32.56 -11.17
CA ILE A 13 -12.40 33.67 -11.94
C ILE A 13 -13.58 34.29 -12.66
N THR A 14 -14.05 35.45 -12.17
CA THR A 14 -14.93 36.35 -12.90
C THR A 14 -14.12 37.02 -14.02
N GLY A 15 -13.91 36.28 -15.08
CA GLY A 15 -13.31 36.74 -16.33
C GLY A 15 -14.06 36.09 -17.47
N GLU A 16 -14.37 36.85 -18.49
CA GLU A 16 -15.17 36.50 -19.67
C GLU A 16 -14.84 35.13 -20.26
N PRO A 17 -15.79 34.41 -20.89
CA PRO A 17 -15.59 33.09 -21.41
C PRO A 17 -14.48 33.11 -22.46
N GLN A 18 -13.30 32.62 -22.09
CA GLN A 18 -12.23 32.37 -23.06
C GLN A 18 -12.76 31.38 -24.10
N ALA A 19 -12.71 31.78 -25.36
CA ALA A 19 -13.11 31.00 -26.52
C ALA A 19 -12.59 29.55 -26.37
N SER A 20 -13.49 28.59 -26.47
CA SER A 20 -13.24 27.17 -26.22
C SER A 20 -11.95 26.68 -26.91
N ILE A 21 -10.99 26.30 -26.13
CA ILE A 21 -9.69 25.70 -26.53
C ILE A 21 -9.88 24.53 -27.52
N THR A 22 -11.05 23.89 -27.51
CA THR A 22 -11.41 22.75 -28.36
C THR A 22 -11.44 23.04 -29.86
N GLY A 23 -11.58 24.31 -30.32
CA GLY A 23 -11.61 24.64 -31.74
C GLY A 23 -10.27 24.73 -32.43
N LYS A 24 -9.22 25.10 -31.70
CA LYS A 24 -7.88 25.38 -32.26
C LYS A 24 -7.05 24.13 -32.56
N TYR A 25 -7.40 22.99 -31.94
CA TYR A 25 -6.57 21.77 -31.97
C TYR A 25 -7.21 20.57 -32.68
N ARG A 26 -8.31 20.78 -33.39
CA ARG A 26 -8.99 19.73 -34.14
C ARG A 26 -8.11 19.19 -35.27
N GLY A 27 -7.47 18.03 -35.04
CA GLY A 27 -6.60 17.35 -36.01
C GLY A 27 -5.11 17.31 -35.68
N LYS A 28 -4.67 17.96 -34.58
CA LYS A 28 -3.28 17.84 -34.10
C LYS A 28 -3.14 16.59 -33.21
N ARG A 29 -2.00 15.91 -33.28
CA ARG A 29 -1.66 14.81 -32.37
C ARG A 29 -1.52 15.37 -30.94
N PHE A 30 -1.81 14.56 -29.93
CA PHE A 30 -1.69 14.96 -28.52
C PHE A 30 -0.30 15.53 -28.19
N PHE A 31 0.76 14.96 -28.74
CA PHE A 31 2.12 15.48 -28.57
C PHE A 31 2.32 16.88 -29.14
N ASP A 32 1.75 17.20 -30.31
CA ASP A 32 1.84 18.54 -30.92
C ASP A 32 1.15 19.59 -30.02
N TYR A 33 0.07 19.21 -29.34
CA TYR A 33 -0.63 20.06 -28.39
C TYR A 33 0.23 20.34 -27.15
N VAL A 34 0.86 19.33 -26.58
CA VAL A 34 1.71 19.48 -25.37
C VAL A 34 2.92 20.35 -25.71
N GLU A 35 3.59 20.10 -26.83
CA GLU A 35 4.73 20.91 -27.29
C GLU A 35 4.35 22.37 -27.52
N GLU A 36 3.16 22.65 -28.04
CA GLU A 36 2.69 24.01 -28.24
C GLU A 36 2.42 24.71 -26.90
N GLN A 37 1.83 24.00 -25.90
CA GLN A 37 1.64 24.53 -24.56
C GLN A 37 2.97 24.83 -23.84
N ILE A 38 3.96 23.94 -23.98
CA ILE A 38 5.31 24.17 -23.43
C ILE A 38 5.93 25.42 -24.07
N ARG A 39 5.85 25.55 -25.38
CA ARG A 39 6.39 26.70 -26.09
C ARG A 39 5.69 28.02 -25.73
N GLU A 40 4.38 28.00 -25.58
CA GLU A 40 3.61 29.15 -25.09
C GLU A 40 4.00 29.56 -23.67
N ALA A 41 4.17 28.55 -22.77
CA ALA A 41 4.61 28.78 -21.38
C ALA A 41 6.04 29.37 -21.34
N GLN A 42 6.94 28.85 -22.19
CA GLN A 42 8.28 29.43 -22.35
C GLN A 42 8.23 30.88 -22.84
N ALA A 43 7.40 31.18 -23.83
CA ALA A 43 7.24 32.55 -24.35
C ALA A 43 6.65 33.53 -23.32
N ARG A 44 5.85 33.01 -22.36
CA ARG A 44 5.34 33.81 -21.22
C ARG A 44 6.35 33.95 -20.07
N GLY A 45 7.54 33.27 -20.16
CA GLY A 45 8.57 33.30 -19.12
C GLY A 45 8.21 32.50 -17.89
N GLU A 46 7.27 31.56 -17.99
CA GLU A 46 6.87 30.72 -16.82
C GLU A 46 7.99 29.81 -16.32
N PHE A 47 8.99 29.56 -17.16
CA PHE A 47 10.20 28.80 -16.80
C PHE A 47 11.38 29.68 -16.40
N ASP A 48 11.20 31.04 -16.40
CA ASP A 48 12.27 31.96 -16.00
C ASP A 48 12.31 32.09 -14.47
N ASN A 49 13.52 32.15 -13.93
CA ASN A 49 13.77 32.31 -12.50
C ASN A 49 13.08 31.29 -11.58
N LEU A 50 12.97 30.04 -12.03
CA LEU A 50 12.44 28.98 -11.19
C LEU A 50 13.25 28.82 -9.89
N PRO A 51 12.60 28.61 -8.73
CA PRO A 51 13.29 28.39 -7.48
C PRO A 51 14.14 27.11 -7.59
N GLY A 52 15.47 27.27 -7.43
CA GLY A 52 16.43 26.19 -7.60
C GLY A 52 17.20 26.20 -8.92
N PHE A 53 16.96 27.17 -9.81
CA PHE A 53 17.69 27.33 -11.07
C PHE A 53 19.20 27.42 -10.81
N GLY A 54 19.99 26.60 -11.50
CA GLY A 54 21.45 26.55 -11.37
C GLY A 54 21.97 25.82 -10.11
N LYS A 55 21.09 25.32 -9.23
CA LYS A 55 21.51 24.50 -8.09
C LYS A 55 21.52 23.01 -8.50
N PRO A 56 22.46 22.21 -7.97
CA PRO A 56 22.43 20.77 -8.16
C PRO A 56 21.09 20.21 -7.66
N LEU A 57 20.47 19.33 -8.44
CA LEU A 57 19.31 18.57 -7.98
C LEU A 57 19.73 17.65 -6.86
N ASP A 58 19.05 17.73 -5.73
CA ASP A 58 19.20 16.76 -4.63
C ASP A 58 18.49 15.47 -5.06
N LEU A 59 19.22 14.64 -5.81
CA LEU A 59 18.76 13.32 -6.22
C LEU A 59 19.17 12.36 -5.10
N ASP A 60 18.18 11.93 -4.32
CA ASP A 60 18.37 10.84 -3.36
C ASP A 60 19.10 9.67 -4.05
N SER A 61 20.32 9.40 -3.63
CA SER A 61 21.12 8.29 -4.16
C SER A 61 20.60 6.96 -3.63
N ASN A 62 19.56 6.43 -4.26
CA ASN A 62 19.10 5.08 -3.99
C ASN A 62 20.05 4.08 -4.68
N GLN A 63 21.00 3.53 -3.94
CA GLN A 63 22.01 2.58 -4.44
C GLN A 63 21.40 1.31 -5.08
N PHE A 64 20.16 0.96 -4.73
CA PHE A 64 19.46 -0.23 -5.23
C PHE A 64 18.55 0.05 -6.43
N ALA A 65 18.38 1.31 -6.80
CA ALA A 65 17.42 1.68 -7.85
C ALA A 65 17.96 1.47 -9.27
N GLY A 66 19.29 1.49 -9.47
CA GLY A 66 19.90 1.36 -10.78
C GLY A 66 19.23 2.26 -11.82
N ASP A 67 18.84 1.70 -12.96
CA ASP A 67 18.18 2.41 -14.05
C ASP A 67 16.79 2.96 -13.68
N LYS A 68 16.19 2.49 -12.56
CA LYS A 68 14.89 2.93 -12.05
C LYS A 68 14.98 4.12 -11.10
N ALA A 69 16.19 4.65 -10.82
CA ALA A 69 16.41 5.72 -9.84
C ALA A 69 15.52 6.96 -10.09
N LEU A 70 15.43 7.40 -11.34
CA LEU A 70 14.60 8.53 -11.75
C LEU A 70 13.10 8.24 -11.51
N ALA A 71 12.64 7.07 -11.89
CA ALA A 71 11.24 6.66 -11.71
C ALA A 71 10.87 6.61 -10.22
N TYR A 72 11.74 6.07 -9.38
CA TYR A 72 11.52 6.01 -7.93
C TYR A 72 11.56 7.40 -7.27
N SER A 73 12.41 8.30 -7.76
CA SER A 73 12.43 9.67 -7.31
C SER A 73 11.12 10.40 -7.62
N MET A 74 10.60 10.23 -8.85
CA MET A 74 9.31 10.80 -9.25
C MET A 74 8.16 10.23 -8.42
N LEU A 75 8.12 8.94 -8.14
CA LEU A 75 7.11 8.32 -7.28
C LEU A 75 7.16 8.92 -5.87
N LYS A 76 8.36 9.04 -5.28
CA LYS A 76 8.57 9.62 -3.95
C LYS A 76 8.08 11.08 -3.87
N GLN A 77 8.40 11.90 -4.86
CA GLN A 77 7.97 13.30 -4.91
C GLN A 77 6.45 13.45 -4.98
N ASN A 78 5.77 12.50 -5.60
CA ASN A 78 4.30 12.45 -5.69
C ASN A 78 3.64 11.68 -4.53
N GLY A 79 4.38 11.28 -3.51
CA GLY A 79 3.86 10.56 -2.35
C GLY A 79 3.50 9.10 -2.61
N PHE A 80 3.95 8.53 -3.72
CA PHE A 80 3.79 7.12 -4.05
C PHE A 80 5.04 6.33 -3.66
N ALA A 81 4.85 5.13 -3.16
CA ALA A 81 5.96 4.19 -2.96
C ALA A 81 6.12 3.27 -4.19
N PRO A 82 7.32 2.75 -4.44
CA PRO A 82 7.52 1.69 -5.42
C PRO A 82 6.60 0.49 -5.15
N PRO A 83 6.15 -0.25 -6.19
CA PRO A 83 5.24 -1.37 -6.04
C PRO A 83 5.78 -2.47 -5.11
N GLU A 84 7.10 -2.66 -5.06
CA GLU A 84 7.75 -3.60 -4.15
C GLU A 84 7.56 -3.19 -2.69
N ILE A 85 7.61 -1.91 -2.39
CA ILE A 85 7.39 -1.37 -1.04
C ILE A 85 5.92 -1.49 -0.64
N GLU A 86 5.00 -1.22 -1.56
CA GLU A 86 3.57 -1.38 -1.31
C GLU A 86 3.20 -2.85 -1.07
N LEU A 87 3.76 -3.78 -1.87
CA LEU A 87 3.57 -5.21 -1.68
C LEU A 87 4.11 -5.68 -0.32
N ALA A 88 5.28 -5.19 0.10
CA ALA A 88 5.83 -5.49 1.42
C ALA A 88 4.95 -4.97 2.57
N LYS A 89 4.38 -3.77 2.43
CA LYS A 89 3.42 -3.22 3.41
C LYS A 89 2.13 -4.03 3.47
N GLU A 90 1.60 -4.44 2.32
CA GLU A 90 0.41 -5.28 2.23
C GLU A 90 0.62 -6.61 2.96
N ILE A 91 1.73 -7.33 2.70
CA ILE A 91 2.07 -8.58 3.37
C ILE A 91 2.10 -8.40 4.89
N ARG A 92 2.76 -7.36 5.39
CA ARG A 92 2.83 -7.07 6.83
C ARG A 92 1.46 -6.78 7.42
N SER A 93 0.69 -5.90 6.77
CA SER A 93 -0.66 -5.52 7.23
C SER A 93 -1.61 -6.71 7.26
N GLU A 94 -1.57 -7.60 6.27
CA GLU A 94 -2.41 -8.79 6.23
C GLU A 94 -2.00 -9.79 7.32
N SER A 95 -0.69 -9.99 7.55
CA SER A 95 -0.17 -10.81 8.65
C SER A 95 -0.61 -10.28 10.02
N GLU A 96 -0.43 -8.98 10.28
CA GLU A 96 -0.83 -8.35 11.53
C GLU A 96 -2.35 -8.45 11.78
N LYS A 97 -3.17 -8.27 10.75
CA LYS A 97 -4.62 -8.42 10.84
C LYS A 97 -5.02 -9.86 11.19
N ALA A 98 -4.34 -10.84 10.62
CA ALA A 98 -4.56 -12.24 10.93
C ALA A 98 -4.19 -12.56 12.38
N GLU A 99 -3.01 -12.15 12.82
CA GLU A 99 -2.56 -12.34 14.20
C GLU A 99 -3.50 -11.68 15.22
N ALA A 100 -4.00 -10.48 14.91
CA ALA A 100 -4.98 -9.79 15.74
C ALA A 100 -6.32 -10.56 15.85
N LYS A 101 -6.78 -11.20 14.76
CA LYS A 101 -7.97 -12.07 14.79
C LYS A 101 -7.73 -13.30 15.66
N LEU A 102 -6.59 -13.96 15.51
CA LEU A 102 -6.22 -15.12 16.32
C LEU A 102 -6.08 -14.76 17.80
N ALA A 103 -5.47 -13.61 18.11
CA ALA A 103 -5.35 -13.11 19.48
C ALA A 103 -6.72 -12.85 20.14
N LYS A 104 -7.68 -12.29 19.41
CA LYS A 104 -9.05 -12.11 19.89
C LYS A 104 -9.73 -13.46 20.21
N LEU A 105 -9.56 -14.44 19.33
CA LEU A 105 -10.13 -15.76 19.55
C LEU A 105 -9.50 -16.46 20.78
N ARG A 106 -8.18 -16.39 20.92
CA ARG A 106 -7.47 -16.87 22.10
C ARG A 106 -7.94 -16.22 23.39
N HIS A 107 -8.09 -14.88 23.38
CA HIS A 107 -8.62 -14.13 24.52
C HIS A 107 -10.05 -14.57 24.86
N GLY A 108 -10.91 -14.73 23.86
CA GLY A 108 -12.28 -15.26 24.05
C GLY A 108 -12.30 -16.65 24.66
N GLY A 109 -11.44 -17.56 24.21
CA GLY A 109 -11.30 -18.89 24.79
C GLY A 109 -10.85 -18.88 26.25
N ASN A 110 -9.87 -18.03 26.58
CA ASN A 110 -9.42 -17.86 27.95
C ASN A 110 -10.53 -17.27 28.83
N SER A 111 -11.25 -16.28 28.34
CA SER A 111 -12.40 -15.70 29.06
C SER A 111 -13.50 -16.72 29.34
N LEU A 112 -13.81 -17.59 28.38
CA LEU A 112 -14.77 -18.69 28.59
C LEU A 112 -14.32 -19.70 29.63
N ARG A 113 -13.01 -19.94 29.78
CA ARG A 113 -12.46 -20.88 30.78
C ARG A 113 -12.37 -20.30 32.17
N THR A 114 -12.14 -18.99 32.29
CA THR A 114 -11.89 -18.33 33.59
C THR A 114 -13.15 -17.74 34.22
N ARG A 115 -14.26 -17.68 33.48
CA ARG A 115 -15.50 -17.13 34.01
C ARG A 115 -16.10 -18.02 35.09
N ARG A 116 -16.83 -17.41 36.07
CA ARG A 116 -17.46 -18.08 37.23
C ARG A 116 -18.49 -19.14 36.79
N ILE A 117 -19.23 -18.89 35.71
CA ILE A 117 -20.23 -19.83 35.17
C ILE A 117 -19.58 -20.63 34.05
N PRO A 118 -19.54 -21.98 34.13
CA PRO A 118 -18.95 -22.77 33.09
C PRO A 118 -19.67 -22.61 31.74
N PRO A 119 -18.98 -22.70 30.60
CA PRO A 119 -19.59 -22.55 29.30
C PRO A 119 -20.59 -23.67 29.01
N SER A 120 -21.73 -23.33 28.42
CA SER A 120 -22.74 -24.28 27.97
C SER A 120 -22.22 -25.16 26.83
N ALA A 121 -22.87 -26.29 26.58
CA ALA A 121 -22.50 -27.19 25.47
C ALA A 121 -22.60 -26.52 24.09
N SER A 122 -23.52 -25.54 23.94
CA SER A 122 -23.61 -24.76 22.68
C SER A 122 -22.44 -23.79 22.53
N GLU A 123 -22.02 -23.09 23.59
CA GLU A 123 -20.87 -22.19 23.56
C GLU A 123 -19.56 -22.93 23.30
N LYS A 124 -19.36 -24.12 23.92
CA LYS A 124 -18.21 -24.97 23.66
C LYS A 124 -18.14 -25.38 22.19
N ARG A 125 -19.25 -25.87 21.61
CA ARG A 125 -19.31 -26.25 20.19
C ARG A 125 -19.08 -25.08 19.26
N ALA A 126 -19.68 -23.92 19.53
CA ALA A 126 -19.49 -22.71 18.74
C ALA A 126 -18.03 -22.22 18.78
N PHE A 127 -17.39 -22.24 19.95
CA PHE A 127 -15.98 -21.90 20.08
C PHE A 127 -15.07 -22.88 19.34
N ASN A 128 -15.28 -24.20 19.50
CA ASN A 128 -14.49 -25.21 18.81
C ASN A 128 -14.59 -25.06 17.28
N ALA A 129 -15.81 -24.86 16.76
CA ALA A 129 -16.03 -24.61 15.34
C ALA A 129 -15.32 -23.32 14.87
N ALA A 130 -15.33 -22.26 15.69
CA ALA A 130 -14.63 -21.01 15.36
C ALA A 130 -13.11 -21.19 15.32
N VAL A 131 -12.53 -21.99 16.23
CA VAL A 131 -11.09 -22.31 16.26
C VAL A 131 -10.68 -23.09 15.01
N GLU A 132 -11.44 -24.14 14.65
CA GLU A 132 -11.13 -24.94 13.46
C GLU A 132 -11.24 -24.11 12.17
N LYS A 133 -12.29 -23.30 12.06
CA LYS A 133 -12.44 -22.37 10.93
C LYS A 133 -11.28 -21.37 10.87
N ALA A 134 -10.92 -20.77 12.01
CA ALA A 134 -9.82 -19.80 12.06
C ALA A 134 -8.47 -20.45 11.71
N ALA A 135 -8.25 -21.72 12.09
CA ALA A 135 -7.04 -22.45 11.73
C ALA A 135 -6.98 -22.71 10.21
N ALA A 136 -8.10 -23.07 9.58
CA ALA A 136 -8.18 -23.28 8.13
C ALA A 136 -7.98 -21.95 7.36
N ASP A 137 -8.67 -20.88 7.78
CA ASP A 137 -8.53 -19.55 7.18
C ASP A 137 -7.08 -19.03 7.31
N TYR A 138 -6.42 -19.32 8.43
CA TYR A 138 -5.03 -18.89 8.68
C TYR A 138 -4.04 -19.69 7.82
N ASP A 139 -4.22 -21.00 7.66
CA ASP A 139 -3.41 -21.82 6.74
C ASP A 139 -3.48 -21.28 5.31
N GLN A 140 -4.69 -21.01 4.81
CA GLN A 140 -4.89 -20.48 3.47
C GLN A 140 -4.22 -19.11 3.31
N LEU A 141 -4.42 -18.20 4.27
CA LEU A 141 -3.81 -16.87 4.25
C LEU A 141 -2.28 -16.94 4.21
N LEU A 142 -1.66 -17.78 5.08
CA LEU A 142 -0.20 -17.91 5.11
C LEU A 142 0.36 -18.45 3.78
N ARG A 143 -0.36 -19.36 3.12
CA ARG A 143 0.03 -19.85 1.78
C ARG A 143 -0.08 -18.72 0.71
N GLU A 144 -1.11 -17.88 0.80
CA GLU A 144 -1.26 -16.72 -0.08
C GLU A 144 -0.15 -15.69 0.18
N LEU A 145 0.14 -15.39 1.44
CA LEU A 145 1.25 -14.50 1.81
C LEU A 145 2.60 -15.03 1.33
N ASN A 146 2.85 -16.33 1.42
CA ASN A 146 4.07 -16.93 0.91
C ASN A 146 4.22 -16.77 -0.61
N ARG A 147 3.12 -16.82 -1.38
CA ARG A 147 3.16 -16.51 -2.82
C ARG A 147 3.51 -15.04 -3.05
N LYS A 148 2.93 -14.10 -2.29
CA LYS A 148 3.26 -12.68 -2.35
C LYS A 148 4.73 -12.44 -1.98
N ILE A 149 5.25 -13.10 -0.93
CA ILE A 149 6.66 -13.03 -0.53
C ILE A 149 7.57 -13.54 -1.65
N LEU A 150 7.23 -14.65 -2.28
CA LEU A 150 8.00 -15.16 -3.40
C LEU A 150 8.08 -14.14 -4.55
N THR A 151 6.93 -13.53 -4.90
CA THR A 151 6.87 -12.48 -5.92
C THR A 151 7.74 -11.28 -5.51
N LEU A 152 7.64 -10.83 -4.27
CA LEU A 152 8.45 -9.73 -3.74
C LEU A 152 9.95 -10.04 -3.82
N ASN A 153 10.36 -11.22 -3.39
CA ASN A 153 11.75 -11.64 -3.40
C ASN A 153 12.33 -11.78 -4.83
N LEU A 154 11.50 -12.08 -5.83
CA LEU A 154 11.92 -12.09 -7.22
C LEU A 154 12.11 -10.67 -7.80
N MET A 155 11.41 -9.68 -7.25
CA MET A 155 11.46 -8.27 -7.71
C MET A 155 12.51 -7.43 -6.99
N THR A 156 13.00 -7.90 -5.85
CA THR A 156 13.88 -7.13 -4.96
C THR A 156 15.27 -7.75 -4.84
N PRO A 157 16.31 -6.95 -4.53
CA PRO A 157 17.63 -7.48 -4.21
C PRO A 157 17.61 -8.30 -2.91
N SER A 158 18.54 -9.24 -2.77
CA SER A 158 18.60 -10.19 -1.66
C SER A 158 18.61 -9.55 -0.27
N SER A 159 19.14 -8.32 -0.15
CA SER A 159 19.13 -7.55 1.10
C SER A 159 17.73 -7.12 1.57
N MET A 160 16.73 -7.17 0.69
CA MET A 160 15.34 -6.80 0.96
C MET A 160 14.41 -8.02 1.00
N HIS A 161 14.92 -9.22 0.84
CA HIS A 161 14.12 -10.44 0.85
C HIS A 161 13.42 -10.64 2.19
N MET A 162 12.17 -11.05 2.14
CA MET A 162 11.39 -11.46 3.30
C MET A 162 11.45 -12.98 3.46
N PRO A 163 11.60 -13.50 4.69
CA PRO A 163 11.50 -14.94 4.94
C PRO A 163 10.06 -15.42 4.71
N MET A 164 9.93 -16.65 4.22
CA MET A 164 8.63 -17.30 4.08
C MET A 164 8.10 -17.77 5.44
N PHE A 165 6.80 -17.78 5.60
CA PHE A 165 6.15 -18.33 6.79
C PHE A 165 6.19 -19.86 6.80
N GLU A 166 6.52 -20.44 7.94
CA GLU A 166 6.41 -21.88 8.19
C GLU A 166 4.94 -22.24 8.53
N VAL A 167 4.13 -22.45 7.48
CA VAL A 167 2.66 -22.54 7.59
C VAL A 167 2.23 -23.59 8.62
N GLU A 168 2.71 -24.81 8.49
CA GLU A 168 2.32 -25.93 9.34
C GLU A 168 2.65 -25.67 10.82
N LYS A 169 3.83 -25.12 11.08
CA LYS A 169 4.30 -24.77 12.43
C LYS A 169 3.44 -23.66 13.05
N LEU A 170 3.15 -22.61 12.31
CA LEU A 170 2.34 -21.49 12.81
C LEU A 170 0.89 -21.89 13.09
N VAL A 171 0.29 -22.69 12.23
CA VAL A 171 -1.06 -23.24 12.44
C VAL A 171 -1.10 -24.18 13.64
N GLN A 172 -0.08 -25.03 13.80
CA GLN A 172 0.02 -25.91 14.96
C GLN A 172 0.20 -25.12 16.27
N GLN A 173 1.05 -24.10 16.27
CA GLN A 173 1.22 -23.21 17.42
C GLN A 173 -0.11 -22.50 17.79
N PHE A 174 -0.87 -22.04 16.78
CA PHE A 174 -2.18 -21.46 17.03
C PHE A 174 -3.13 -22.47 17.70
N ARG A 175 -3.25 -23.70 17.16
CA ARG A 175 -4.08 -24.76 17.75
C ARG A 175 -3.69 -25.09 19.18
N GLN A 176 -2.38 -25.16 19.48
CA GLN A 176 -1.89 -25.38 20.84
C GLN A 176 -2.24 -24.22 21.79
N SER A 177 -2.25 -22.98 21.28
CA SER A 177 -2.62 -21.80 22.07
C SER A 177 -4.13 -21.64 22.33
N CYS A 178 -4.95 -22.36 21.56
CA CYS A 178 -6.41 -22.37 21.65
C CYS A 178 -6.95 -23.78 21.79
N PRO A 179 -6.69 -24.50 22.92
CA PRO A 179 -7.18 -25.86 23.09
C PRO A 179 -8.71 -25.90 23.00
N LEU A 180 -9.23 -26.98 22.39
CA LEU A 180 -10.66 -27.18 22.23
C LEU A 180 -11.31 -27.54 23.59
N PHE A 181 -12.59 -27.28 23.71
CA PHE A 181 -13.39 -27.76 24.86
C PHE A 181 -13.85 -29.19 24.58
N GLU A 182 -13.77 -30.02 25.58
CA GLU A 182 -14.34 -31.38 25.61
C GLU A 182 -15.87 -31.36 25.73
#